data_35f858903b3712fc5463296cc1a816c2
#
_entry.id   35f858903b3712fc5463296cc1a816c2
#
_cell.length_a   1.000
_cell.length_b   1.000
_cell.length_c   1.000
_cell.angle_alpha   90.00
_cell.angle_beta   90.00
_cell.angle_gamma   90.00
#
_symmetry.space_group_name_H-M   'P 1'
#
loop_
_entity.id
_entity.type
_entity.pdbx_description
1 polymer ?
#
loop_
_entity_poly.entity_id
_entity_poly.type
_entity_poly.pdbx_seq_one_letter_code
_entity_poly.pdbx_strand_id
1 'polypeptide(L)'
;MKAYIYNDEKGDDISIVDIPEDMKEDAELYHTELIEKICELDDDLMMEYLEGEEPTVERLKATLRKATCECTAVPVCCGSAYRNKGVQKLLDAILEYMPAPTDIPPIQGTDLDGNEVVRHSSDEEPFSALAFKIMTDPFVGKLAYFRVYSGTMNSGSYAVSYTHLTLP
;
A
#
# COMPACT_ATOMS: atom_id res chain seq x y z
N MET A 1 10.09 -19.07 4.64
CA MET A 1 9.52 -20.23 5.36
C MET A 1 10.01 -20.26 6.79
N LYS A 2 9.32 -19.57 7.71
CA LYS A 2 9.60 -19.50 9.16
C LYS A 2 8.30 -19.34 9.94
N ALA A 3 8.26 -19.84 11.16
CA ALA A 3 7.14 -19.68 12.07
C ALA A 3 7.43 -18.54 13.08
N TYR A 4 6.45 -17.67 13.29
CA TYR A 4 6.47 -16.61 14.30
C TYR A 4 5.61 -17.03 15.47
N ILE A 5 6.26 -17.38 16.57
CA ILE A 5 5.57 -17.80 17.81
C ILE A 5 5.53 -16.63 18.77
N TYR A 6 4.33 -16.28 19.21
CA TYR A 6 4.09 -15.22 20.18
C TYR A 6 3.99 -15.84 21.55
N ASN A 7 5.00 -15.61 22.39
CA ASN A 7 5.14 -16.24 23.71
C ASN A 7 4.29 -15.55 24.78
N ASP A 8 3.81 -14.34 24.51
CA ASP A 8 3.00 -13.55 25.43
C ASP A 8 1.63 -13.17 24.84
N GLU A 9 0.73 -12.67 25.70
CA GLU A 9 -0.59 -12.22 25.27
C GLU A 9 -0.58 -10.83 24.59
N LYS A 10 0.49 -10.05 24.79
CA LYS A 10 0.61 -8.69 24.26
C LYS A 10 1.24 -8.63 22.87
N GLY A 11 1.81 -9.74 22.40
CA GLY A 11 2.47 -9.82 21.10
C GLY A 11 3.83 -9.11 21.02
N ASP A 12 4.47 -8.87 22.16
CA ASP A 12 5.76 -8.19 22.26
C ASP A 12 6.93 -9.18 22.23
N ASP A 13 6.74 -10.40 22.78
CA ASP A 13 7.75 -11.46 22.79
C ASP A 13 7.53 -12.43 21.63
N ILE A 14 8.38 -12.29 20.59
CA ILE A 14 8.28 -13.04 19.34
C ILE A 14 9.51 -13.92 19.17
N SER A 15 9.31 -15.23 19.05
CA SER A 15 10.33 -16.19 18.65
C SER A 15 10.16 -16.55 17.17
N ILE A 16 11.24 -16.45 16.41
CA ILE A 16 11.27 -16.89 15.00
C ILE A 16 11.95 -18.24 14.96
N VAL A 17 11.20 -19.26 14.61
CA VAL A 17 11.65 -20.66 14.61
C VAL A 17 11.37 -21.32 13.24
N ASP A 18 11.89 -22.53 13.07
CA ASP A 18 11.53 -23.35 11.94
C ASP A 18 10.08 -23.82 12.05
N ILE A 19 9.46 -24.11 10.91
CA ILE A 19 8.06 -24.55 10.85
C ILE A 19 7.94 -25.90 11.61
N PRO A 20 6.96 -26.03 12.52
CA PRO A 20 6.69 -27.30 13.21
C PRO A 20 6.43 -28.44 12.23
N GLU A 21 6.88 -29.65 12.55
CA GLU A 21 6.80 -30.81 11.64
C GLU A 21 5.36 -31.15 11.22
N ASP A 22 4.40 -30.95 12.09
CA ASP A 22 2.96 -31.19 11.85
C ASP A 22 2.34 -30.16 10.86
N MET A 23 2.99 -29.04 10.62
CA MET A 23 2.54 -27.97 9.71
C MET A 23 3.43 -27.84 8.47
N LYS A 24 4.48 -28.63 8.37
CA LYS A 24 5.50 -28.46 7.34
C LYS A 24 4.97 -28.78 5.93
N GLU A 25 4.23 -29.90 5.81
CA GLU A 25 3.65 -30.32 4.55
C GLU A 25 2.66 -29.29 3.99
N ASP A 26 1.75 -28.78 4.85
CA ASP A 26 0.81 -27.74 4.47
C ASP A 26 1.52 -26.44 4.10
N ALA A 27 2.55 -26.06 4.85
CA ALA A 27 3.29 -24.84 4.60
C ALA A 27 4.07 -24.90 3.27
N GLU A 28 4.65 -26.05 2.92
CA GLU A 28 5.32 -26.28 1.64
C GLU A 28 4.32 -26.24 0.48
N LEU A 29 3.14 -26.86 0.63
CA LEU A 29 2.08 -26.84 -0.36
C LEU A 29 1.63 -25.43 -0.68
N TYR A 30 1.21 -24.66 0.34
CA TYR A 30 0.72 -23.30 0.15
C TYR A 30 1.81 -22.33 -0.28
N HIS A 31 3.08 -22.57 0.11
CA HIS A 31 4.19 -21.77 -0.38
C HIS A 31 4.39 -21.97 -1.90
N THR A 32 4.31 -23.20 -2.38
CA THR A 32 4.39 -23.52 -3.81
C THR A 32 3.25 -22.85 -4.57
N GLU A 33 2.01 -23.01 -4.09
CA GLU A 33 0.85 -22.34 -4.69
C GLU A 33 0.98 -20.82 -4.74
N LEU A 34 1.55 -20.22 -3.69
CA LEU A 34 1.80 -18.77 -3.66
C LEU A 34 2.81 -18.35 -4.71
N ILE A 35 3.93 -19.08 -4.85
CA ILE A 35 4.94 -18.80 -5.88
C ILE A 35 4.33 -18.91 -7.28
N GLU A 36 3.59 -19.97 -7.56
CA GLU A 36 2.90 -20.17 -8.84
C GLU A 36 1.96 -19.02 -9.16
N LYS A 37 1.15 -18.57 -8.18
CA LYS A 37 0.24 -17.46 -8.35
C LYS A 37 0.95 -16.11 -8.58
N ILE A 38 2.13 -15.92 -8.03
CA ILE A 38 2.92 -14.71 -8.30
C ILE A 38 3.56 -14.82 -9.70
N CYS A 39 4.06 -15.98 -10.09
CA CYS A 39 4.62 -16.19 -11.42
C CYS A 39 3.57 -15.99 -12.54
N GLU A 40 2.30 -16.34 -12.32
CA GLU A 40 1.21 -16.07 -13.26
C GLU A 40 0.98 -14.58 -13.57
N LEU A 41 1.55 -13.67 -12.76
CA LEU A 41 1.41 -12.21 -12.94
C LEU A 41 2.47 -11.60 -13.89
N ASP A 42 3.49 -12.38 -14.28
CA ASP A 42 4.59 -11.92 -15.13
C ASP A 42 5.05 -13.06 -16.03
N ASP A 43 4.87 -12.90 -17.36
CA ASP A 43 5.14 -13.96 -18.34
C ASP A 43 6.60 -14.40 -18.34
N ASP A 44 7.55 -13.48 -18.15
CA ASP A 44 8.98 -13.79 -18.11
C ASP A 44 9.33 -14.61 -16.87
N LEU A 45 8.76 -14.23 -15.72
CA LEU A 45 8.94 -14.95 -14.46
C LEU A 45 8.32 -16.35 -14.52
N MET A 46 7.17 -16.49 -15.18
CA MET A 46 6.51 -17.79 -15.40
C MET A 46 7.36 -18.70 -16.27
N MET A 47 8.01 -18.17 -17.32
CA MET A 47 8.89 -18.97 -18.17
C MET A 47 10.13 -19.46 -17.40
N GLU A 48 10.78 -18.58 -16.63
CA GLU A 48 11.92 -18.95 -15.76
C GLU A 48 11.53 -20.08 -14.78
N TYR A 49 10.36 -19.94 -14.16
CA TYR A 49 9.85 -20.94 -13.21
C TYR A 49 9.59 -22.30 -13.88
N LEU A 50 9.01 -22.32 -15.10
CA LEU A 50 8.77 -23.54 -15.87
C LEU A 50 10.06 -24.22 -16.37
N GLU A 51 11.13 -23.47 -16.58
CA GLU A 51 12.46 -23.98 -16.89
C GLU A 51 13.17 -24.61 -15.68
N GLY A 52 12.57 -24.49 -14.49
CA GLY A 52 13.05 -25.06 -13.24
C GLY A 52 13.98 -24.13 -12.45
N GLU A 53 14.02 -22.86 -12.78
CA GLU A 53 14.71 -21.84 -12.00
C GLU A 53 13.81 -21.35 -10.87
N GLU A 54 14.24 -21.48 -9.61
CA GLU A 54 13.50 -20.91 -8.49
C GLU A 54 13.64 -19.39 -8.46
N PRO A 55 12.52 -18.63 -8.54
CA PRO A 55 12.56 -17.18 -8.48
C PRO A 55 13.12 -16.66 -7.15
N THR A 56 13.93 -15.62 -7.20
CA THR A 56 14.41 -14.98 -5.97
C THR A 56 13.27 -14.25 -5.24
N VAL A 57 13.37 -14.16 -3.91
CA VAL A 57 12.37 -13.47 -3.07
C VAL A 57 12.20 -12.01 -3.50
N GLU A 58 13.29 -11.34 -3.88
CA GLU A 58 13.28 -9.97 -4.36
C GLU A 58 12.46 -9.83 -5.63
N ARG A 59 12.60 -10.77 -6.58
CA ARG A 59 11.85 -10.76 -7.84
C ARG A 59 10.37 -11.04 -7.62
N LEU A 60 10.03 -12.03 -6.78
CA LEU A 60 8.66 -12.32 -6.38
C LEU A 60 7.98 -11.08 -5.74
N LYS A 61 8.69 -10.40 -4.82
CA LYS A 61 8.18 -9.18 -4.18
C LYS A 61 8.00 -8.04 -5.18
N ALA A 62 8.93 -7.86 -6.10
CA ALA A 62 8.82 -6.81 -7.12
C ALA A 62 7.63 -7.05 -8.06
N THR A 63 7.43 -8.29 -8.51
CA THR A 63 6.28 -8.68 -9.34
C THR A 63 4.97 -8.47 -8.60
N LEU A 64 4.87 -8.93 -7.35
CA LEU A 64 3.68 -8.74 -6.53
C LEU A 64 3.39 -7.25 -6.25
N ARG A 65 4.43 -6.43 -5.99
CA ARG A 65 4.28 -4.97 -5.85
C ARG A 65 3.73 -4.35 -7.12
N LYS A 66 4.30 -4.67 -8.28
CA LYS A 66 3.83 -4.17 -9.57
C LYS A 66 2.36 -4.49 -9.77
N ALA A 67 1.97 -5.75 -9.61
CA ALA A 67 0.60 -6.21 -9.74
C ALA A 67 -0.36 -5.55 -8.74
N THR A 68 0.10 -5.28 -7.50
CA THR A 68 -0.68 -4.58 -6.49
C THR A 68 -0.90 -3.11 -6.88
N CYS A 69 0.14 -2.42 -7.37
CA CYS A 69 0.04 -1.05 -7.85
C CYS A 69 -0.88 -0.92 -9.09
N GLU A 70 -0.91 -1.93 -9.94
CA GLU A 70 -1.79 -2.02 -11.12
C GLU A 70 -3.20 -2.54 -10.78
N CYS A 71 -3.46 -2.88 -9.52
CA CYS A 71 -4.72 -3.45 -9.04
C CYS A 71 -5.10 -4.80 -9.70
N THR A 72 -4.13 -5.56 -10.19
CA THR A 72 -4.31 -6.89 -10.79
C THR A 72 -4.21 -8.02 -9.75
N ALA A 73 -3.55 -7.75 -8.61
CA ALA A 73 -3.46 -8.66 -7.48
C ALA A 73 -3.66 -7.93 -6.15
N VAL A 74 -4.13 -8.66 -5.15
CA VAL A 74 -4.34 -8.15 -3.78
C VAL A 74 -3.64 -9.07 -2.79
N PRO A 75 -2.53 -8.63 -2.15
CA PRO A 75 -1.90 -9.38 -1.08
C PRO A 75 -2.84 -9.50 0.14
N VAL A 76 -2.97 -10.71 0.67
CA VAL A 76 -3.80 -10.97 1.86
C VAL A 76 -2.92 -11.42 3.01
N CYS A 77 -3.01 -10.74 4.14
CA CYS A 77 -2.29 -11.06 5.36
C CYS A 77 -3.25 -11.42 6.49
N CYS A 78 -2.82 -12.34 7.36
CA CYS A 78 -3.56 -12.73 8.54
C CYS A 78 -2.89 -12.19 9.81
N GLY A 79 -3.70 -11.79 10.79
CA GLY A 79 -3.21 -11.31 12.08
C GLY A 79 -4.33 -11.10 13.08
N SER A 80 -3.96 -10.77 14.31
CA SER A 80 -4.88 -10.40 15.38
C SER A 80 -4.49 -9.03 15.94
N ALA A 81 -5.12 -7.97 15.46
CA ALA A 81 -4.85 -6.60 15.89
C ALA A 81 -5.07 -6.39 17.39
N TYR A 82 -6.15 -6.97 17.94
CA TYR A 82 -6.46 -6.88 19.36
C TYR A 82 -5.37 -7.48 20.26
N ARG A 83 -4.69 -8.52 19.79
CA ARG A 83 -3.59 -9.20 20.51
C ARG A 83 -2.21 -8.80 19.99
N ASN A 84 -2.11 -7.79 19.15
CA ASN A 84 -0.85 -7.33 18.55
C ASN A 84 -0.05 -8.44 17.85
N LYS A 85 -0.73 -9.45 17.27
CA LYS A 85 -0.09 -10.57 16.57
C LYS A 85 -0.14 -10.36 15.06
N GLY A 86 1.03 -10.32 14.41
CA GLY A 86 1.14 -10.12 12.97
C GLY A 86 1.07 -8.65 12.53
N VAL A 87 0.90 -7.68 13.43
CA VAL A 87 0.76 -6.25 13.08
C VAL A 87 2.02 -5.71 12.42
N GLN A 88 3.20 -6.05 12.93
CA GLN A 88 4.49 -5.64 12.37
C GLN A 88 4.65 -6.14 10.93
N LYS A 89 4.26 -7.39 10.67
CA LYS A 89 4.32 -7.98 9.32
C LYS A 89 3.32 -7.35 8.36
N LEU A 90 2.15 -6.93 8.85
CA LEU A 90 1.21 -6.17 8.06
C LEU A 90 1.77 -4.79 7.69
N LEU A 91 2.43 -4.11 8.62
CA LEU A 91 3.08 -2.82 8.34
C LEU A 91 4.22 -2.98 7.32
N ASP A 92 5.03 -4.03 7.45
CA ASP A 92 6.06 -4.38 6.47
C ASP A 92 5.43 -4.59 5.07
N ALA A 93 4.34 -5.35 5.00
CA ALA A 93 3.62 -5.63 3.75
C ALA A 93 3.03 -4.35 3.11
N ILE A 94 2.53 -3.41 3.91
CA ILE A 94 2.07 -2.11 3.42
C ILE A 94 3.23 -1.34 2.78
N LEU A 95 4.39 -1.29 3.44
CA LEU A 95 5.57 -0.61 2.90
C LEU A 95 6.12 -1.30 1.64
N GLU A 96 6.07 -2.63 1.59
CA GLU A 96 6.60 -3.41 0.48
C GLU A 96 5.69 -3.38 -0.76
N TYR A 97 4.37 -3.42 -0.58
CA TYR A 97 3.42 -3.66 -1.69
C TYR A 97 2.54 -2.46 -2.05
N MET A 98 2.27 -1.53 -1.13
CA MET A 98 1.41 -0.40 -1.44
C MET A 98 2.17 0.69 -2.22
N PRO A 99 1.51 1.36 -3.19
CA PRO A 99 2.14 2.44 -3.93
C PRO A 99 2.40 3.66 -3.05
N ALA A 100 3.58 4.27 -3.19
CA ALA A 100 3.85 5.60 -2.68
C ALA A 100 3.20 6.66 -3.62
N PRO A 101 2.98 7.91 -3.15
CA PRO A 101 2.48 8.99 -4.01
C PRO A 101 3.32 9.23 -5.27
N THR A 102 4.61 8.91 -5.22
CA THR A 102 5.55 9.01 -6.34
C THR A 102 5.45 7.87 -7.36
N ASP A 103 4.83 6.75 -6.97
CA ASP A 103 4.64 5.59 -7.85
C ASP A 103 3.37 5.73 -8.71
N ILE A 104 2.51 6.70 -8.37
CA ILE A 104 1.24 6.93 -9.06
C ILE A 104 1.44 7.96 -10.16
N PRO A 105 0.78 7.80 -11.33
CA PRO A 105 0.81 8.82 -12.38
C PRO A 105 0.39 10.19 -11.85
N PRO A 106 0.95 11.28 -12.42
CA PRO A 106 0.59 12.62 -12.02
C PRO A 106 -0.91 12.89 -12.25
N ILE A 107 -1.50 13.71 -11.40
CA ILE A 107 -2.92 14.06 -11.49
C ILE A 107 -3.12 15.01 -12.67
N GLN A 108 -4.11 14.68 -13.47
CA GLN A 108 -4.58 15.51 -14.58
C GLN A 108 -5.88 16.19 -14.17
N GLY A 109 -6.01 17.45 -14.52
CA GLY A 109 -7.19 18.26 -14.28
C GLY A 109 -7.27 19.41 -15.26
N THR A 110 -8.24 20.30 -15.07
CA THR A 110 -8.39 21.51 -15.86
C THR A 110 -8.33 22.75 -14.97
N ASP A 111 -7.73 23.82 -15.48
CA ASP A 111 -7.75 25.12 -14.82
C ASP A 111 -9.12 25.82 -15.03
N LEU A 112 -9.24 27.03 -14.49
CA LEU A 112 -10.48 27.83 -14.62
C LEU A 112 -10.75 28.28 -16.07
N ASP A 113 -9.73 28.29 -16.91
CA ASP A 113 -9.83 28.66 -18.32
C ASP A 113 -10.08 27.45 -19.23
N GLY A 114 -10.15 26.24 -18.65
CA GLY A 114 -10.42 24.99 -19.37
C GLY A 114 -9.17 24.34 -19.98
N ASN A 115 -7.96 24.81 -19.67
CA ASN A 115 -6.72 24.19 -20.14
C ASN A 115 -6.38 22.96 -19.30
N GLU A 116 -5.81 21.95 -19.93
CA GLU A 116 -5.30 20.77 -19.23
C GLU A 116 -4.09 21.14 -18.36
N VAL A 117 -4.14 20.73 -17.10
CA VAL A 117 -3.08 20.94 -16.12
C VAL A 117 -2.69 19.60 -15.51
N VAL A 118 -1.38 19.35 -15.47
CA VAL A 118 -0.81 18.17 -14.84
C VAL A 118 -0.11 18.60 -13.54
N ARG A 119 -0.27 17.82 -12.48
CA ARG A 119 0.40 18.02 -11.18
C ARG A 119 1.17 16.77 -10.78
N HIS A 120 2.46 16.92 -10.60
CA HIS A 120 3.35 15.87 -10.13
C HIS A 120 3.36 15.86 -8.60
N SER A 121 3.61 14.70 -8.00
CA SER A 121 3.79 14.56 -6.55
C SER A 121 5.15 15.11 -6.13
N SER A 122 5.25 16.44 -5.99
CA SER A 122 6.45 17.18 -5.62
C SER A 122 6.09 18.34 -4.71
N ASP A 123 6.95 18.62 -3.73
CA ASP A 123 6.79 19.75 -2.80
C ASP A 123 7.01 21.12 -3.48
N GLU A 124 7.72 21.13 -4.60
CA GLU A 124 8.05 22.35 -5.37
C GLU A 124 6.94 22.79 -6.33
N GLU A 125 5.98 21.88 -6.59
CA GLU A 125 4.84 22.19 -7.45
C GLU A 125 3.80 23.10 -6.77
N PRO A 126 2.95 23.79 -7.52
CA PRO A 126 1.82 24.53 -6.93
C PRO A 126 0.94 23.62 -6.11
N PHE A 127 0.46 24.12 -4.98
CA PHE A 127 -0.38 23.37 -4.06
C PHE A 127 -1.67 22.92 -4.73
N SER A 128 -1.95 21.62 -4.68
CA SER A 128 -3.24 21.03 -5.03
C SER A 128 -3.64 19.95 -4.04
N ALA A 129 -4.90 19.96 -3.64
CA ALA A 129 -5.43 19.01 -2.67
C ALA A 129 -6.92 18.75 -2.91
N LEU A 130 -7.39 17.58 -2.44
CA LEU A 130 -8.81 17.23 -2.43
C LEU A 130 -9.30 17.12 -1.00
N ALA A 131 -10.29 17.95 -0.62
CA ALA A 131 -11.01 17.80 0.63
C ALA A 131 -12.05 16.69 0.46
N PHE A 132 -11.89 15.59 1.20
CA PHE A 132 -12.74 14.40 1.05
C PHE A 132 -13.66 14.12 2.23
N LYS A 133 -13.45 14.80 3.39
CA LYS A 133 -14.26 14.59 4.58
C LYS A 133 -14.33 15.84 5.43
N ILE A 134 -15.53 16.18 5.90
CA ILE A 134 -15.75 17.23 6.88
C ILE A 134 -16.34 16.58 8.14
N MET A 135 -15.76 16.90 9.29
CA MET A 135 -16.25 16.48 10.61
C MET A 135 -16.48 17.69 11.49
N THR A 136 -17.36 17.54 12.48
CA THR A 136 -17.54 18.52 13.55
C THR A 136 -16.98 17.93 14.85
N ASP A 137 -16.01 18.61 15.43
CA ASP A 137 -15.45 18.28 16.74
C ASP A 137 -15.98 19.27 17.77
N PRO A 138 -16.43 18.81 18.97
CA PRO A 138 -16.99 19.69 19.99
C PRO A 138 -16.03 20.75 20.51
N PHE A 139 -14.71 20.51 20.42
CA PHE A 139 -13.68 21.39 20.98
C PHE A 139 -13.00 22.26 19.92
N VAL A 140 -12.78 21.71 18.73
CA VAL A 140 -12.04 22.38 17.65
C VAL A 140 -12.97 23.00 16.60
N GLY A 141 -14.22 22.56 16.54
CA GLY A 141 -15.18 23.03 15.55
C GLY A 141 -15.18 22.17 14.28
N LYS A 142 -15.24 22.82 13.11
CA LYS A 142 -15.26 22.10 11.82
C LYS A 142 -13.85 21.72 11.40
N LEU A 143 -13.64 20.42 11.17
CA LEU A 143 -12.41 19.85 10.65
C LEU A 143 -12.64 19.40 9.21
N ALA A 144 -11.82 19.88 8.28
CA ALA A 144 -11.79 19.41 6.91
C ALA A 144 -10.56 18.53 6.71
N TYR A 145 -10.78 17.27 6.33
CA TYR A 145 -9.71 16.34 5.97
C TYR A 145 -9.46 16.44 4.48
N PHE A 146 -8.21 16.63 4.11
CA PHE A 146 -7.82 16.76 2.72
C PHE A 146 -6.55 15.93 2.43
N ARG A 147 -6.43 15.49 1.18
CA ARG A 147 -5.23 14.85 0.66
C ARG A 147 -4.49 15.83 -0.24
N VAL A 148 -3.25 16.09 0.07
CA VAL A 148 -2.35 16.88 -0.78
C VAL A 148 -1.84 15.99 -1.91
N TYR A 149 -1.90 16.49 -3.13
CA TYR A 149 -1.40 15.83 -4.33
C TYR A 149 -0.13 16.47 -4.86
N SER A 150 0.02 17.77 -4.69
CA SER A 150 1.24 18.51 -5.05
C SER A 150 1.42 19.72 -4.15
N GLY A 151 2.65 20.20 -4.06
CA GLY A 151 3.02 21.32 -3.24
C GLY A 151 2.93 21.06 -1.73
N THR A 152 3.10 22.10 -0.94
CA THR A 152 3.08 22.06 0.52
C THR A 152 2.05 23.02 1.09
N MET A 153 1.44 22.66 2.23
CA MET A 153 0.57 23.52 3.00
C MET A 153 1.15 23.74 4.39
N ASN A 154 1.52 24.97 4.71
CA ASN A 154 2.05 25.31 6.00
C ASN A 154 0.94 25.62 7.02
N SER A 155 1.20 25.39 8.31
CA SER A 155 0.29 25.78 9.38
C SER A 155 0.04 27.30 9.35
N GLY A 156 -1.22 27.69 9.45
CA GLY A 156 -1.62 29.11 9.37
C GLY A 156 -1.76 29.68 7.97
N SER A 157 -1.52 28.88 6.92
CA SER A 157 -1.78 29.30 5.53
C SER A 157 -3.25 29.13 5.14
N TYR A 158 -3.63 29.69 3.99
CA TYR A 158 -4.97 29.61 3.43
C TYR A 158 -4.98 28.72 2.20
N ALA A 159 -6.07 27.97 2.03
CA ALA A 159 -6.38 27.29 0.78
C ALA A 159 -7.80 27.67 0.34
N VAL A 160 -7.99 27.85 -0.97
CA VAL A 160 -9.29 28.19 -1.57
C VAL A 160 -9.86 26.94 -2.23
N SER A 161 -11.12 26.62 -1.93
CA SER A 161 -11.85 25.55 -2.62
C SER A 161 -12.63 26.16 -3.79
N TYR A 162 -12.42 25.64 -4.98
CA TYR A 162 -13.13 26.05 -6.19
C TYR A 162 -14.35 25.17 -6.51
N THR A 163 -14.62 24.13 -5.73
CA THR A 163 -15.69 23.15 -5.98
C THR A 163 -17.08 23.76 -6.02
N HIS A 164 -17.31 24.84 -5.28
CA HIS A 164 -18.62 25.53 -5.24
C HIS A 164 -18.77 26.62 -6.29
N LEU A 165 -17.74 26.90 -7.09
CA LEU A 165 -17.79 27.86 -8.21
C LEU A 165 -18.28 27.23 -9.51
N THR A 166 -18.41 25.90 -9.55
CA THR A 166 -18.81 25.15 -10.75
C THR A 166 -20.25 24.63 -10.68
N LEU A 167 -21.00 24.93 -9.64
CA LEU A 167 -22.42 24.61 -9.57
C LEU A 167 -23.23 25.81 -10.08
N PRO A 168 -24.07 25.61 -11.11
CA PRO A 168 -25.00 26.63 -11.57
C PRO A 168 -26.08 26.97 -10.52
#